data_503f0fcf9f61d22ddde122a7f98779f9
#
_entry.id   503f0fcf9f61d22ddde122a7f98779f9
#
_cell.length_a   1.000
_cell.length_b   1.000
_cell.length_c   1.000
_cell.angle_alpha   90.00
_cell.angle_beta   90.00
_cell.angle_gamma   90.00
#
_symmetry.space_group_name_H-M   'P 1'
#
loop_
_entity.id
_entity.type
_entity.pdbx_description
1 polymer ?
#
loop_
_entity_poly.entity_id
_entity_poly.type
_entity_poly.pdbx_seq_one_letter_code
_entity_poly.pdbx_strand_id
1 'polypeptide(L)'
;MSCSLNLKNISYVKEEKLLFKDINIDLGHKEKIAIVGANGVGKSTLLKIMAGLMEPSSGEIELFHNLIKNKKDFEKYRDDIGYLPQDVSSFFLCITVVEDIMFSLQTLGIGKKEAYDKSKEILKNLNILHLENRVIYE
;
A
#
# COMPACT_ATOMS: atom_id res chain seq x y z
N MET A 1 4.71 15.39 10.13
CA MET A 1 5.85 14.65 9.56
C MET A 1 5.85 14.85 8.07
N SER A 2 7.00 15.10 7.44
CA SER A 2 7.11 15.19 5.98
C SER A 2 7.07 13.77 5.42
N CYS A 3 6.06 13.45 4.59
CA CYS A 3 6.04 12.18 3.88
C CYS A 3 7.16 12.18 2.84
N SER A 4 8.08 11.24 2.93
CA SER A 4 9.14 11.06 1.94
C SER A 4 9.47 9.58 1.79
N LEU A 5 9.77 9.16 0.58
CA LEU A 5 10.26 7.83 0.26
C LEU A 5 11.44 7.97 -0.69
N ASN A 6 12.60 7.51 -0.26
CA ASN A 6 13.81 7.48 -1.09
C ASN A 6 14.23 6.05 -1.34
N LEU A 7 14.45 5.72 -2.60
CA LEU A 7 15.08 4.48 -3.05
C LEU A 7 16.45 4.79 -3.60
N LYS A 8 17.48 4.07 -3.13
CA LYS A 8 18.86 4.26 -3.57
C LYS A 8 19.42 2.93 -4.09
N ASN A 9 19.75 2.89 -5.38
CA ASN A 9 20.35 1.75 -6.07
C ASN A 9 19.57 0.44 -5.88
N ILE A 10 18.24 0.52 -5.85
CA ILE A 10 17.38 -0.64 -5.68
C ILE A 10 17.49 -1.57 -6.89
N SER A 11 17.82 -2.82 -6.62
CA SER A 11 17.84 -3.89 -7.63
C SER A 11 17.03 -5.08 -7.16
N TYR A 12 16.43 -5.80 -8.08
CA TYR A 12 15.65 -6.99 -7.78
C TYR A 12 15.91 -8.12 -8.76
N VAL A 13 16.22 -9.29 -8.21
CA VAL A 13 16.43 -10.54 -8.94
C VAL A 13 15.31 -11.50 -8.57
N LYS A 14 14.65 -12.08 -9.55
CA LYS A 14 13.63 -13.11 -9.40
C LYS A 14 14.07 -14.36 -10.12
N GLU A 15 14.17 -15.50 -9.40
CA GLU A 15 14.54 -16.80 -9.99
C GLU A 15 15.78 -16.70 -10.89
N GLU A 16 16.86 -16.11 -10.36
CA GLU A 16 18.13 -15.86 -11.04
C GLU A 16 18.07 -14.86 -12.22
N LYS A 17 16.89 -14.33 -12.53
CA LYS A 17 16.72 -13.31 -13.58
C LYS A 17 16.69 -11.91 -12.96
N LEU A 18 17.60 -11.06 -13.43
CA LEU A 18 17.59 -9.64 -13.08
C LEU A 18 16.34 -8.98 -13.68
N LEU A 19 15.47 -8.45 -12.82
CA LEU A 19 14.23 -7.79 -13.23
C LEU A 19 14.46 -6.29 -13.48
N PHE A 20 15.16 -5.63 -12.54
CA PHE A 20 15.64 -4.26 -12.69
C PHE A 20 16.86 -4.02 -11.80
N LYS A 21 17.63 -3.00 -12.13
CA LYS A 21 18.89 -2.67 -11.48
C LYS A 21 19.05 -1.17 -11.28
N ASP A 22 19.66 -0.81 -10.14
CA ASP A 22 20.09 0.55 -9.80
C ASP A 22 18.97 1.60 -9.93
N ILE A 23 17.74 1.23 -9.52
CA ILE A 23 16.60 2.17 -9.49
C ILE A 23 16.80 3.16 -8.36
N ASN A 24 16.72 4.45 -8.71
CA ASN A 24 16.77 5.56 -7.77
C ASN A 24 15.49 6.38 -7.91
N ILE A 25 14.80 6.61 -6.79
CA ILE A 25 13.57 7.40 -6.70
C ILE A 25 13.68 8.28 -5.47
N ASP A 26 13.38 9.55 -5.65
CA ASP A 26 13.19 10.50 -4.56
C ASP A 26 11.76 11.04 -4.65
N LEU A 27 10.94 10.71 -3.67
CA LEU A 27 9.53 11.10 -3.58
C LEU A 27 9.32 11.96 -2.33
N GLY A 28 9.10 13.23 -2.55
CA GLY A 28 8.84 14.21 -1.50
C GLY A 28 7.38 14.27 -1.06
N HIS A 29 7.10 15.16 -0.12
CA HIS A 29 5.75 15.37 0.41
C HIS A 29 4.79 15.88 -0.68
N LYS A 30 3.61 15.24 -0.81
CA LYS A 30 2.56 15.55 -1.80
C LYS A 30 2.97 15.37 -3.27
N GLU A 31 4.12 14.80 -3.54
CA GLU A 31 4.50 14.47 -4.90
C GLU A 31 3.72 13.26 -5.43
N LYS A 32 3.58 13.21 -6.75
CA LYS A 32 2.96 12.11 -7.47
C LYS A 32 3.91 11.66 -8.56
N ILE A 33 4.22 10.38 -8.58
CA ILE A 33 5.03 9.76 -9.63
C ILE A 33 4.23 8.73 -10.41
N ALA A 34 4.56 8.55 -11.68
CA ALA A 34 4.04 7.48 -12.50
C ALA A 34 5.18 6.56 -12.95
N ILE A 35 5.04 5.25 -12.71
CA ILE A 35 5.99 4.24 -13.18
C ILE A 35 5.44 3.66 -14.47
N VAL A 36 6.11 3.94 -15.59
CA VAL A 36 5.72 3.51 -16.93
C VAL A 36 6.71 2.53 -17.51
N GLY A 37 6.26 1.67 -18.40
CA GLY A 37 7.11 0.67 -19.08
C GLY A 37 6.30 -0.50 -19.60
N ALA A 38 6.93 -1.39 -20.38
CA ALA A 38 6.33 -2.58 -20.94
C ALA A 38 5.81 -3.55 -19.86
N ASN A 39 4.95 -4.50 -20.26
CA ASN A 39 4.49 -5.53 -19.33
C ASN A 39 5.66 -6.47 -18.95
N GLY A 40 5.68 -6.89 -17.68
CA GLY A 40 6.70 -7.82 -17.18
C GLY A 40 8.02 -7.20 -16.75
N VAL A 41 8.24 -5.87 -16.93
CA VAL A 41 9.51 -5.20 -16.53
C VAL A 41 9.70 -4.99 -15.03
N GLY A 42 8.71 -5.39 -14.22
CA GLY A 42 8.83 -5.30 -12.76
C GLY A 42 8.15 -4.10 -12.09
N LYS A 43 7.29 -3.34 -12.78
CA LYS A 43 6.57 -2.18 -12.19
C LYS A 43 5.84 -2.54 -10.89
N SER A 44 5.03 -3.60 -10.92
CA SER A 44 4.29 -4.05 -9.72
C SER A 44 5.21 -4.58 -8.61
N THR A 45 6.35 -5.16 -8.98
CA THR A 45 7.38 -5.60 -8.03
C THR A 45 8.01 -4.40 -7.35
N LEU A 46 8.35 -3.35 -8.11
CA LEU A 46 8.89 -2.12 -7.56
C LEU A 46 7.90 -1.44 -6.62
N LEU A 47 6.61 -1.35 -7.00
CA LEU A 47 5.55 -0.83 -6.11
C LEU A 47 5.40 -1.64 -4.81
N LYS A 48 5.51 -2.98 -4.88
CA LYS A 48 5.49 -3.83 -3.68
C LYS A 48 6.70 -3.58 -2.78
N ILE A 49 7.87 -3.34 -3.35
CA ILE A 49 9.08 -2.96 -2.61
C ILE A 49 8.87 -1.60 -1.93
N MET A 50 8.35 -0.61 -2.66
CA MET A 50 8.05 0.72 -2.12
C MET A 50 7.03 0.67 -0.98
N ALA A 51 6.07 -0.27 -1.03
CA ALA A 51 5.06 -0.48 0.00
C ALA A 51 5.52 -1.40 1.16
N GLY A 52 6.76 -1.89 1.16
CA GLY A 52 7.27 -2.80 2.18
C GLY A 52 6.68 -4.21 2.14
N LEU A 53 6.00 -4.57 1.06
CA LEU A 53 5.42 -5.91 0.86
C LEU A 53 6.44 -6.92 0.32
N MET A 54 7.57 -6.42 -0.17
CA MET A 54 8.65 -7.22 -0.74
C MET A 54 9.99 -6.55 -0.45
N GLU A 55 11.01 -7.33 -0.13
CA GLU A 55 12.37 -6.82 0.08
C GLU A 55 13.12 -6.76 -1.24
N PRO A 56 13.92 -5.71 -1.50
CA PRO A 56 14.80 -5.66 -2.66
C PRO A 56 15.97 -6.65 -2.50
N SER A 57 16.58 -7.06 -3.61
CA SER A 57 17.78 -7.88 -3.58
C SER A 57 19.03 -7.08 -3.17
N SER A 58 19.04 -5.78 -3.45
CA SER A 58 20.07 -4.84 -3.01
C SER A 58 19.56 -3.40 -3.08
N GLY A 59 20.31 -2.49 -2.46
CA GLY A 59 20.01 -1.08 -2.35
C GLY A 59 19.45 -0.69 -0.99
N GLU A 60 19.09 0.56 -0.82
CA GLU A 60 18.62 1.14 0.43
C GLU A 60 17.26 1.81 0.23
N ILE A 61 16.40 1.67 1.24
CA ILE A 61 15.09 2.35 1.31
C ILE A 61 15.12 3.27 2.53
N GLU A 62 14.75 4.52 2.31
CA GLU A 62 14.53 5.48 3.38
C GLU A 62 13.06 5.91 3.35
N LEU A 63 12.35 5.75 4.46
CA LEU A 63 10.94 6.10 4.61
C LEU A 63 10.80 7.09 5.79
N PHE A 64 10.15 8.25 5.53
CA PHE A 64 10.00 9.32 6.52
C PHE A 64 11.33 9.70 7.20
N HIS A 65 12.41 9.80 6.41
CA HIS A 65 13.78 10.08 6.85
C HIS A 65 14.39 8.99 7.76
N ASN A 66 13.86 7.78 7.75
CA ASN A 66 14.40 6.65 8.49
C ASN A 66 14.85 5.55 7.53
N LEU A 67 16.08 5.08 7.71
CA LEU A 67 16.60 3.96 6.94
C LEU A 67 15.88 2.67 7.31
N ILE A 68 15.33 1.99 6.32
CA ILE A 68 14.65 0.71 6.44
C ILE A 68 15.68 -0.40 6.18
N LYS A 69 15.99 -1.19 7.19
CA LYS A 69 16.99 -2.26 7.10
C LYS A 69 16.35 -3.64 6.88
N ASN A 70 15.09 -3.79 7.25
CA ASN A 70 14.39 -5.06 7.19
C ASN A 70 12.87 -4.85 7.25
N LYS A 71 12.10 -5.92 7.05
CA LYS A 71 10.64 -5.90 7.07
C LYS A 71 10.03 -5.35 8.35
N LYS A 72 10.65 -5.58 9.51
CA LYS A 72 10.15 -5.07 10.81
C LYS A 72 10.20 -3.54 10.90
N ASP A 73 11.13 -2.92 10.19
CA ASP A 73 11.18 -1.46 10.15
C ASP A 73 10.00 -0.88 9.35
N PHE A 74 9.56 -1.54 8.29
CA PHE A 74 8.33 -1.18 7.58
C PHE A 74 7.07 -1.34 8.44
N GLU A 75 7.03 -2.34 9.32
CA GLU A 75 5.87 -2.59 10.19
C GLU A 75 5.55 -1.40 11.09
N LYS A 76 6.54 -0.57 11.44
CA LYS A 76 6.36 0.66 12.22
C LYS A 76 5.55 1.74 11.47
N TYR A 77 5.52 1.66 10.15
CA TYR A 77 4.88 2.64 9.27
C TYR A 77 3.70 2.05 8.49
N ARG A 78 3.25 0.86 8.89
CA ARG A 78 2.20 0.11 8.18
C ARG A 78 0.91 0.91 8.03
N ASP A 79 0.55 1.66 9.07
CA ASP A 79 -0.68 2.44 9.12
C ASP A 79 -0.60 3.72 8.27
N ASP A 80 0.61 4.12 7.86
CA ASP A 80 0.87 5.30 7.03
C ASP A 80 1.02 4.95 5.54
N ILE A 81 1.01 3.66 5.17
CA ILE A 81 1.24 3.20 3.80
C ILE A 81 -0.01 2.50 3.26
N GLY A 82 -0.62 3.07 2.22
CA GLY A 82 -1.68 2.42 1.45
C GLY A 82 -1.14 1.74 0.20
N TYR A 83 -1.48 0.47 -0.02
CA TYR A 83 -1.19 -0.25 -1.26
C TYR A 83 -2.47 -0.73 -1.92
N LEU A 84 -2.72 -0.30 -3.15
CA LEU A 84 -3.84 -0.77 -3.97
C LEU A 84 -3.30 -1.67 -5.09
N PRO A 85 -3.61 -2.98 -5.09
CA PRO A 85 -3.17 -3.89 -6.15
C PRO A 85 -3.96 -3.71 -7.44
N GLN A 86 -3.46 -4.27 -8.53
CA GLN A 86 -4.13 -4.27 -9.82
C GLN A 86 -5.44 -5.08 -9.79
N ASP A 87 -5.42 -6.24 -9.15
CA ASP A 87 -6.60 -7.04 -8.86
C ASP A 87 -7.05 -6.75 -7.42
N VAL A 88 -8.08 -5.94 -7.28
CA VAL A 88 -8.64 -5.55 -5.99
C VAL A 88 -9.59 -6.61 -5.42
N SER A 89 -10.11 -7.52 -6.23
CA SER A 89 -11.10 -8.50 -5.82
C SER A 89 -10.59 -9.44 -4.73
N SER A 90 -9.30 -9.78 -4.77
CA SER A 90 -8.66 -10.62 -3.77
C SER A 90 -8.40 -9.94 -2.40
N PHE A 91 -8.67 -8.65 -2.29
CA PHE A 91 -8.43 -7.88 -1.06
C PHE A 91 -9.66 -7.71 -0.18
N PHE A 92 -10.84 -7.92 -0.73
CA PHE A 92 -12.06 -7.87 0.06
C PHE A 92 -12.20 -9.14 0.90
N LEU A 93 -12.41 -8.94 2.20
CA LEU A 93 -12.51 -10.01 3.19
C LEU A 93 -13.95 -10.21 3.69
N CYS A 94 -14.81 -9.22 3.49
CA CYS A 94 -16.19 -9.22 3.95
C CYS A 94 -17.18 -9.23 2.79
N ILE A 95 -18.45 -9.42 3.12
CA ILE A 95 -19.52 -9.55 2.12
C ILE A 95 -19.99 -8.18 1.64
N THR A 96 -20.15 -7.23 2.56
CA THR A 96 -20.66 -5.89 2.24
C THR A 96 -19.58 -4.82 2.35
N VAL A 97 -19.79 -3.71 1.65
CA VAL A 97 -18.86 -2.57 1.63
C VAL A 97 -18.59 -2.02 3.04
N VAL A 98 -19.64 -1.84 3.84
CA VAL A 98 -19.46 -1.31 5.20
C VAL A 98 -18.73 -2.28 6.11
N GLU A 99 -18.99 -3.60 5.98
CA GLU A 99 -18.30 -4.62 6.79
C GLU A 99 -16.82 -4.68 6.49
N ASP A 100 -16.40 -4.54 5.23
CA ASP A 100 -15.00 -4.59 4.83
C ASP A 100 -14.20 -3.40 5.39
N ILE A 101 -14.80 -2.19 5.35
CA ILE A 101 -14.20 -1.02 6.00
C ILE A 101 -14.14 -1.19 7.52
N MET A 102 -15.23 -1.67 8.13
CA MET A 102 -15.28 -1.96 9.57
C MET A 102 -14.20 -2.96 9.98
N PHE A 103 -14.02 -4.03 9.21
CA PHE A 103 -13.01 -5.05 9.48
C PHE A 103 -11.61 -4.41 9.54
N SER A 104 -11.27 -3.59 8.56
CA SER A 104 -9.99 -2.88 8.52
C SER A 104 -9.80 -1.98 9.75
N LEU A 105 -10.83 -1.23 10.16
CA LEU A 105 -10.78 -0.38 11.36
C LEU A 105 -10.66 -1.19 12.65
N GLN A 106 -11.32 -2.34 12.72
CA GLN A 106 -11.24 -3.24 13.89
C GLN A 106 -9.87 -3.90 14.03
N THR A 107 -9.17 -4.20 12.93
CA THR A 107 -7.77 -4.68 13.00
C THR A 107 -6.81 -3.65 13.58
N LEU A 108 -7.16 -2.35 13.50
CA LEU A 108 -6.45 -1.25 14.16
C LEU A 108 -6.88 -1.03 15.64
N GLY A 109 -7.70 -1.94 16.19
CA GLY A 109 -8.15 -1.87 17.58
C GLY A 109 -9.35 -0.97 17.83
N ILE A 110 -10.02 -0.47 16.79
CA ILE A 110 -11.22 0.37 16.93
C ILE A 110 -12.42 -0.51 17.29
N GLY A 111 -13.19 -0.10 18.32
CA GLY A 111 -14.37 -0.82 18.77
C GLY A 111 -15.48 -0.86 17.70
N LYS A 112 -16.29 -1.94 17.70
CA LYS A 112 -17.29 -2.22 16.65
C LYS A 112 -18.21 -1.04 16.34
N LYS A 113 -18.76 -0.37 17.35
CA LYS A 113 -19.67 0.78 17.18
C LYS A 113 -18.96 1.95 16.51
N GLU A 114 -17.79 2.31 17.00
CA GLU A 114 -16.98 3.40 16.46
C GLU A 114 -16.50 3.08 15.02
N ALA A 115 -16.13 1.83 14.75
CA ALA A 115 -15.76 1.37 13.41
C ALA A 115 -16.92 1.54 12.42
N TYR A 116 -18.16 1.20 12.85
CA TYR A 116 -19.36 1.42 12.01
C TYR A 116 -19.58 2.90 11.71
N ASP A 117 -19.55 3.76 12.73
CA ASP A 117 -19.79 5.19 12.57
C ASP A 117 -18.73 5.82 11.65
N LYS A 118 -17.44 5.47 11.84
CA LYS A 118 -16.33 5.90 10.98
C LYS A 118 -16.46 5.38 9.54
N SER A 119 -16.89 4.13 9.37
CA SER A 119 -17.12 3.56 8.03
C SER A 119 -18.17 4.35 7.26
N LYS A 120 -19.25 4.72 7.90
CA LYS A 120 -20.31 5.56 7.28
C LYS A 120 -19.80 6.97 6.94
N GLU A 121 -18.98 7.56 7.79
CA GLU A 121 -18.36 8.85 7.51
C GLU A 121 -17.44 8.78 6.28
N ILE A 122 -16.61 7.73 6.17
CA ILE A 122 -15.74 7.49 5.01
C ILE A 122 -16.59 7.36 3.74
N LEU A 123 -17.63 6.52 3.76
CA LEU A 123 -18.51 6.31 2.62
C LEU A 123 -19.24 7.60 2.21
N LYS A 124 -19.63 8.43 3.17
CA LYS A 124 -20.25 9.73 2.93
C LYS A 124 -19.27 10.71 2.27
N ASN A 125 -18.05 10.76 2.76
CA ASN A 125 -16.99 11.63 2.22
C ASN A 125 -16.62 11.25 0.77
N LEU A 126 -16.74 9.97 0.43
CA LEU A 126 -16.54 9.44 -0.91
C LEU A 126 -17.81 9.55 -1.80
N ASN A 127 -18.94 10.04 -1.27
CA ASN A 127 -20.25 10.10 -1.95
C ASN A 127 -20.79 8.73 -2.38
N ILE A 128 -20.45 7.66 -1.67
CA ILE A 128 -20.89 6.27 -1.94
C ILE A 128 -21.63 5.64 -0.76
N LEU A 129 -22.18 6.43 0.15
CA LEU A 129 -22.94 5.91 1.31
C LEU A 129 -24.11 5.02 0.90
N HIS A 130 -24.72 5.25 -0.27
CA HIS A 130 -25.79 4.43 -0.82
C HIS A 130 -25.36 2.98 -1.14
N LEU A 131 -24.06 2.70 -1.16
CA LEU A 131 -23.49 1.37 -1.38
C LEU A 131 -23.16 0.63 -0.07
N GLU A 132 -23.46 1.19 1.10
CA GLU A 132 -22.99 0.63 2.39
C GLU A 132 -23.31 -0.87 2.56
N ASN A 133 -24.49 -1.29 2.16
CA ASN A 133 -24.97 -2.67 2.28
C ASN A 133 -24.84 -3.47 0.97
N ARG A 134 -24.22 -2.91 -0.05
CA ARG A 134 -24.05 -3.63 -1.32
C ARG A 134 -23.05 -4.76 -1.15
N VAL A 135 -23.37 -5.91 -1.75
CA VAL A 135 -22.44 -7.04 -1.86
C VAL A 135 -21.31 -6.67 -2.79
N ILE A 136 -20.05 -6.90 -2.34
CA ILE A 136 -18.85 -6.42 -3.04
C ILE A 136 -18.65 -7.13 -4.38
N TYR A 137 -19.11 -8.39 -4.49
CA TYR A 137 -18.88 -9.24 -5.67
C TYR A 137 -20.03 -9.20 -6.69
N GLU A 138 -20.97 -8.30 -6.55
CA GLU A 138 -22.03 -8.00 -7.52
C GLU A 138 -21.73 -6.71 -8.29
#